data_db65084ede78739ad8ba81fd3b3878a1
#
_entry.id   db65084ede78739ad8ba81fd3b3878a1
#
_cell.length_a   1.000
_cell.length_b   1.000
_cell.length_c   1.000
_cell.angle_alpha   90.00
_cell.angle_beta   90.00
_cell.angle_gamma   90.00
#
_symmetry.space_group_name_H-M   'P 1'
#
loop_
_entity.id
_entity.type
_entity.pdbx_description
1 polymer ?
#
loop_
_entity_poly.entity_id
_entity_poly.type
_entity_poly.pdbx_seq_one_letter_code
_entity_poly.pdbx_strand_id
1 'polypeptide(L)'
;EEGDLVSKNEHLFQIINNTPKLNTQNAKFALDLARDNYKGSATILSSIESEIGAAKLKFKNDSINFFRQRKLWNQNIGSKEQYDTKKLNYELASNQLRLLQNRLDRVKNELDTALKQAQNNYQTASIANKDFTVDSKITGKVYALYKEPGEIVTSMDPLAVIGSAKRFIIELLVDEVDIVRISLGQNIVINLDAYSGQVFKGKVSKIYPKKDERNQTFKVEAIFDNPPKVLYPGLSGEANIVIAQKKNILTIPKSYILPDNKVKTDKGLVTITIGLQNMEYIEVISGLTKDTYIYKPE
;
A
#
# COMPACT_ATOMS: atom_id res chain seq x y z
N GLU A 1 2.59 6.50 -26.00
CA GLU A 1 3.82 7.24 -26.34
C GLU A 1 4.20 8.18 -25.20
N GLU A 2 5.45 8.69 -25.22
CA GLU A 2 5.85 9.74 -24.27
C GLU A 2 5.01 10.99 -24.50
N GLY A 3 4.51 11.57 -23.42
CA GLY A 3 3.62 12.73 -23.49
C GLY A 3 2.14 12.41 -23.43
N ASP A 4 1.73 11.16 -23.62
CA ASP A 4 0.33 10.76 -23.60
C ASP A 4 -0.30 10.87 -22.22
N LEU A 5 -1.59 11.21 -22.21
CA LEU A 5 -2.42 11.17 -20.99
C LEU A 5 -2.98 9.77 -20.85
N VAL A 6 -2.85 9.21 -19.64
CA VAL A 6 -3.35 7.88 -19.30
C VAL A 6 -4.32 7.94 -18.14
N SER A 7 -5.34 7.11 -18.21
CA SER A 7 -6.34 6.94 -17.17
C SER A 7 -5.94 5.81 -16.22
N LYS A 8 -6.46 5.85 -14.99
CA LYS A 8 -6.29 4.72 -14.06
C LYS A 8 -6.93 3.46 -14.64
N ASN A 9 -6.20 2.34 -14.59
CA ASN A 9 -6.52 1.02 -15.15
C ASN A 9 -6.49 0.97 -16.69
N GLU A 10 -5.94 1.97 -17.36
CA GLU A 10 -5.68 1.91 -18.78
C GLU A 10 -4.52 0.95 -19.06
N HIS A 11 -4.69 0.13 -20.10
CA HIS A 11 -3.69 -0.83 -20.52
C HIS A 11 -2.50 -0.11 -21.17
N LEU A 12 -1.29 -0.38 -20.67
CA LEU A 12 -0.05 0.29 -21.14
C LEU A 12 0.85 -0.65 -21.92
N PHE A 13 1.14 -1.82 -21.34
CA PHE A 13 2.06 -2.78 -21.95
C PHE A 13 1.51 -4.19 -21.83
N GLN A 14 1.76 -4.99 -22.87
CA GLN A 14 1.56 -6.42 -22.87
C GLN A 14 2.91 -7.13 -22.97
N ILE A 15 3.30 -7.81 -21.93
CA ILE A 15 4.50 -8.65 -21.93
C ILE A 15 4.13 -10.01 -22.49
N ILE A 16 4.76 -10.45 -23.58
CA ILE A 16 4.49 -11.73 -24.21
C ILE A 16 5.25 -12.81 -23.45
N ASN A 17 4.54 -13.61 -22.66
CA ASN A 17 5.08 -14.81 -22.03
C ASN A 17 4.02 -15.93 -22.09
N ASN A 18 4.33 -16.99 -22.85
CA ASN A 18 3.40 -18.10 -23.03
C ASN A 18 3.35 -19.05 -21.84
N THR A 19 4.40 -19.13 -21.04
CA THR A 19 4.48 -20.06 -19.89
C THR A 19 3.40 -19.80 -18.84
N PRO A 20 3.17 -18.60 -18.31
CA PRO A 20 2.09 -18.35 -17.35
C PRO A 20 0.71 -18.59 -17.92
N LYS A 21 0.51 -18.30 -19.22
CA LYS A 21 -0.76 -18.58 -19.92
C LYS A 21 -1.05 -20.09 -19.96
N LEU A 22 -0.07 -20.91 -20.34
CA LEU A 22 -0.19 -22.36 -20.36
C LEU A 22 -0.38 -22.93 -18.94
N ASN A 23 0.35 -22.42 -17.96
CA ASN A 23 0.19 -22.82 -16.56
C ASN A 23 -1.23 -22.52 -16.05
N THR A 24 -1.81 -21.37 -16.43
CA THR A 24 -3.19 -21.03 -16.09
C THR A 24 -4.19 -21.99 -16.74
N GLN A 25 -3.98 -22.38 -18.00
CA GLN A 25 -4.82 -23.35 -18.67
C GLN A 25 -4.74 -24.73 -18.01
N ASN A 26 -3.52 -25.21 -17.69
CA ASN A 26 -3.31 -26.48 -17.00
C ASN A 26 -3.96 -26.50 -15.62
N ALA A 27 -3.80 -25.41 -14.86
CA ALA A 27 -4.45 -25.27 -13.55
C ALA A 27 -5.98 -25.22 -13.67
N LYS A 28 -6.52 -24.62 -14.75
CA LYS A 28 -7.95 -24.64 -15.04
C LYS A 28 -8.46 -26.05 -15.33
N PHE A 29 -7.76 -26.81 -16.15
CA PHE A 29 -8.13 -28.20 -16.42
C PHE A 29 -8.09 -29.06 -15.15
N ALA A 30 -7.08 -28.88 -14.29
CA ALA A 30 -7.00 -29.54 -13.00
C ALA A 30 -8.18 -29.18 -12.08
N LEU A 31 -8.59 -27.90 -12.07
CA LEU A 31 -9.76 -27.44 -11.32
C LEU A 31 -11.07 -28.05 -11.87
N ASP A 32 -11.24 -28.05 -13.18
CA ASP A 32 -12.44 -28.63 -13.82
C ASP A 32 -12.52 -30.14 -13.52
N LEU A 33 -11.41 -30.86 -13.62
CA LEU A 33 -11.34 -32.29 -13.24
C LEU A 33 -11.67 -32.51 -11.75
N ALA A 34 -11.11 -31.70 -10.84
CA ALA A 34 -11.41 -31.80 -9.42
C ALA A 34 -12.89 -31.49 -9.11
N ARG A 35 -13.49 -30.54 -9.83
CA ARG A 35 -14.91 -30.21 -9.73
C ARG A 35 -15.80 -31.32 -10.23
N ASP A 36 -15.44 -31.95 -11.35
CA ASP A 36 -16.18 -33.07 -11.91
C ASP A 36 -16.07 -34.30 -11.01
N ASN A 37 -14.89 -34.58 -10.46
CA ASN A 37 -14.70 -35.64 -9.47
C ASN A 37 -15.52 -35.38 -8.20
N TYR A 38 -15.58 -34.13 -7.72
CA TYR A 38 -16.40 -33.75 -6.57
C TYR A 38 -17.88 -33.93 -6.85
N LYS A 39 -18.38 -33.53 -8.03
CA LYS A 39 -19.76 -33.71 -8.46
C LYS A 39 -20.10 -35.17 -8.83
N GLY A 40 -19.18 -35.80 -9.57
CA GLY A 40 -19.31 -37.22 -10.02
C GLY A 40 -19.05 -38.24 -8.92
N SER A 41 -18.53 -37.81 -7.77
CA SER A 41 -18.36 -38.67 -6.58
C SER A 41 -19.68 -39.19 -6.01
N ALA A 42 -20.83 -38.72 -6.52
CA ALA A 42 -22.13 -39.26 -6.16
C ALA A 42 -22.18 -40.79 -6.23
N THR A 43 -21.54 -41.42 -7.21
CA THR A 43 -21.48 -42.89 -7.35
C THR A 43 -20.66 -43.53 -6.24
N ILE A 44 -19.47 -43.01 -5.93
CA ILE A 44 -18.60 -43.51 -4.85
C ILE A 44 -19.26 -43.30 -3.49
N LEU A 45 -19.78 -42.07 -3.25
CA LEU A 45 -20.45 -41.74 -2.00
C LEU A 45 -21.74 -42.56 -1.82
N SER A 46 -22.54 -42.78 -2.87
CA SER A 46 -23.76 -43.59 -2.81
C SER A 46 -23.46 -45.05 -2.56
N SER A 47 -22.34 -45.59 -3.10
CA SER A 47 -21.89 -46.94 -2.76
C SER A 47 -21.58 -47.06 -1.27
N ILE A 48 -20.82 -46.13 -0.70
CA ILE A 48 -20.49 -46.13 0.73
C ILE A 48 -21.77 -45.94 1.57
N GLU A 49 -22.67 -45.05 1.14
CA GLU A 49 -23.97 -44.82 1.82
C GLU A 49 -24.84 -46.10 1.79
N SER A 50 -24.82 -46.86 0.69
CA SER A 50 -25.52 -48.15 0.61
C SER A 50 -24.91 -49.19 1.57
N GLU A 51 -23.55 -49.23 1.65
CA GLU A 51 -22.86 -50.09 2.62
C GLU A 51 -23.23 -49.71 4.07
N ILE A 52 -23.29 -48.37 4.36
CA ILE A 52 -23.76 -47.87 5.67
C ILE A 52 -25.23 -48.27 5.93
N GLY A 53 -26.08 -48.22 4.92
CA GLY A 53 -27.47 -48.65 5.00
C GLY A 53 -27.57 -50.14 5.42
N ALA A 54 -26.83 -51.02 4.77
CA ALA A 54 -26.78 -52.41 5.13
C ALA A 54 -26.21 -52.66 6.54
N ALA A 55 -25.13 -51.96 6.90
CA ALA A 55 -24.54 -52.04 8.24
C ALA A 55 -25.50 -51.52 9.35
N LYS A 56 -26.31 -50.47 9.08
CA LYS A 56 -27.33 -49.96 9.97
C LYS A 56 -28.43 -51.02 10.24
N LEU A 57 -28.87 -51.70 9.17
CA LEU A 57 -29.88 -52.79 9.32
C LEU A 57 -29.33 -53.92 10.14
N LYS A 58 -28.11 -54.34 9.91
CA LYS A 58 -27.43 -55.38 10.69
C LYS A 58 -27.27 -54.95 12.15
N PHE A 59 -26.75 -53.77 12.40
CA PHE A 59 -26.61 -53.24 13.75
C PHE A 59 -27.95 -53.15 14.50
N LYS A 60 -29.01 -52.70 13.82
CA LYS A 60 -30.35 -52.66 14.40
C LYS A 60 -30.84 -54.05 14.81
N ASN A 61 -30.69 -55.04 13.94
CA ASN A 61 -31.09 -56.44 14.21
C ASN A 61 -30.29 -57.02 15.39
N ASP A 62 -28.97 -56.90 15.35
CA ASP A 62 -28.10 -57.45 16.38
C ASP A 62 -28.29 -56.74 17.71
N SER A 63 -28.58 -55.45 17.71
CA SER A 63 -28.95 -54.66 18.87
C SER A 63 -30.25 -55.18 19.55
N ILE A 64 -31.30 -55.38 18.75
CA ILE A 64 -32.57 -55.94 19.27
C ILE A 64 -32.35 -57.33 19.88
N ASN A 65 -31.61 -58.18 19.20
CA ASN A 65 -31.30 -59.53 19.64
C ASN A 65 -30.46 -59.55 20.93
N PHE A 66 -29.45 -58.68 21.02
CA PHE A 66 -28.65 -58.53 22.23
C PHE A 66 -29.45 -58.06 23.41
N PHE A 67 -30.24 -56.95 23.25
CA PHE A 67 -31.04 -56.39 24.38
C PHE A 67 -32.13 -57.34 24.84
N ARG A 68 -32.70 -58.18 23.90
CA ARG A 68 -33.64 -59.23 24.27
C ARG A 68 -32.95 -60.32 25.10
N GLN A 69 -31.78 -60.80 24.63
CA GLN A 69 -31.01 -61.82 25.34
C GLN A 69 -30.51 -61.33 26.69
N ARG A 70 -30.08 -60.07 26.79
CA ARG A 70 -29.67 -59.45 28.06
C ARG A 70 -30.82 -59.41 29.09
N LYS A 71 -32.05 -59.14 28.62
CA LYS A 71 -33.24 -59.18 29.52
C LYS A 71 -33.52 -60.61 30.00
N LEU A 72 -33.42 -61.62 29.15
CA LEU A 72 -33.59 -63.04 29.54
C LEU A 72 -32.48 -63.49 30.50
N TRP A 73 -31.23 -63.13 30.22
CA TRP A 73 -30.10 -63.45 31.08
C TRP A 73 -30.24 -62.86 32.49
N ASN A 74 -30.70 -61.61 32.59
CA ASN A 74 -30.97 -60.99 33.88
C ASN A 74 -32.09 -61.66 34.68
N GLN A 75 -32.90 -62.50 34.01
CA GLN A 75 -33.94 -63.34 34.63
C GLN A 75 -33.44 -64.75 34.86
N ASN A 76 -32.12 -65.06 34.70
CA ASN A 76 -31.51 -66.38 34.76
C ASN A 76 -32.06 -67.37 33.72
N ILE A 77 -32.50 -66.87 32.56
CA ILE A 77 -33.01 -67.67 31.45
C ILE A 77 -31.97 -67.69 30.30
N GLY A 78 -31.56 -68.88 29.83
CA GLY A 78 -30.63 -69.09 28.73
C GLY A 78 -29.19 -69.41 29.18
N SER A 79 -28.28 -69.61 28.19
CA SER A 79 -26.87 -69.91 28.46
C SER A 79 -25.97 -68.69 28.36
N LYS A 80 -24.85 -68.70 29.09
CA LYS A 80 -23.82 -67.67 29.01
C LYS A 80 -23.26 -67.49 27.59
N GLU A 81 -23.07 -68.62 26.94
CA GLU A 81 -22.56 -68.66 25.54
C GLU A 81 -23.51 -67.88 24.60
N GLN A 82 -24.81 -68.09 24.69
CA GLN A 82 -25.82 -67.33 23.92
C GLN A 82 -25.76 -65.83 24.20
N TYR A 83 -25.62 -65.43 25.47
CA TYR A 83 -25.45 -64.03 25.83
C TYR A 83 -24.19 -63.44 25.25
N ASP A 84 -23.03 -64.07 25.45
CA ASP A 84 -21.74 -63.62 24.98
C ASP A 84 -21.70 -63.52 23.43
N THR A 85 -22.28 -64.49 22.72
CA THR A 85 -22.41 -64.47 21.26
C THR A 85 -23.23 -63.29 20.75
N LYS A 86 -24.39 -63.02 21.38
CA LYS A 86 -25.24 -61.87 20.99
C LYS A 86 -24.58 -60.53 21.28
N LYS A 87 -23.87 -60.44 22.41
CA LYS A 87 -23.05 -59.27 22.76
C LYS A 87 -21.97 -58.99 21.75
N LEU A 88 -21.17 -60.02 21.37
CA LEU A 88 -20.12 -59.92 20.40
C LEU A 88 -20.65 -59.43 19.02
N ASN A 89 -21.76 -60.06 18.55
CA ASN A 89 -22.38 -59.64 17.29
C ASN A 89 -22.82 -58.20 17.27
N TYR A 90 -23.40 -57.73 18.35
CA TYR A 90 -23.79 -56.31 18.53
C TYR A 90 -22.58 -55.37 18.50
N GLU A 91 -21.49 -55.71 19.21
CA GLU A 91 -20.27 -54.90 19.28
C GLU A 91 -19.57 -54.87 17.90
N LEU A 92 -19.49 -55.98 17.18
CA LEU A 92 -18.94 -56.08 15.84
C LEU A 92 -19.75 -55.23 14.84
N ALA A 93 -21.09 -55.35 14.88
CA ALA A 93 -21.96 -54.56 14.01
C ALA A 93 -21.86 -53.06 14.29
N SER A 94 -21.73 -52.66 15.54
CA SER A 94 -21.50 -51.25 15.96
C SER A 94 -20.19 -50.71 15.42
N ASN A 95 -19.12 -51.50 15.58
CA ASN A 95 -17.79 -51.10 15.08
C ASN A 95 -17.76 -51.01 13.56
N GLN A 96 -18.37 -51.95 12.84
CA GLN A 96 -18.46 -51.92 11.38
C GLN A 96 -19.22 -50.68 10.89
N LEU A 97 -20.33 -50.37 11.49
CA LEU A 97 -21.09 -49.16 11.15
C LEU A 97 -20.23 -47.87 11.33
N ARG A 98 -19.55 -47.76 12.48
CA ARG A 98 -18.65 -46.61 12.75
C ARG A 98 -17.50 -46.50 11.78
N LEU A 99 -16.88 -47.60 11.36
CA LEU A 99 -15.81 -47.63 10.37
C LEU A 99 -16.28 -47.11 9.02
N LEU A 100 -17.47 -47.52 8.56
CA LEU A 100 -18.05 -47.07 7.30
C LEU A 100 -18.42 -45.56 7.34
N GLN A 101 -18.94 -45.08 8.45
CA GLN A 101 -19.22 -43.65 8.66
C GLN A 101 -17.92 -42.82 8.57
N ASN A 102 -16.88 -43.26 9.29
CA ASN A 102 -15.57 -42.58 9.25
C ASN A 102 -14.96 -42.64 7.83
N ARG A 103 -15.18 -43.73 7.08
CA ARG A 103 -14.74 -43.81 5.66
C ARG A 103 -15.47 -42.81 4.78
N LEU A 104 -16.78 -42.63 4.97
CA LEU A 104 -17.57 -41.65 4.24
C LEU A 104 -17.05 -40.24 4.49
N ASP A 105 -16.87 -39.87 5.76
CA ASP A 105 -16.38 -38.54 6.16
C ASP A 105 -14.98 -38.25 5.61
N ARG A 106 -14.09 -39.24 5.64
CA ARG A 106 -12.75 -39.15 5.06
C ARG A 106 -12.80 -38.88 3.57
N VAL A 107 -13.57 -39.69 2.80
CA VAL A 107 -13.69 -39.53 1.35
C VAL A 107 -14.29 -38.15 1.00
N LYS A 108 -15.30 -37.68 1.73
CA LYS A 108 -15.85 -36.32 1.56
C LYS A 108 -14.80 -35.23 1.78
N ASN A 109 -14.03 -35.36 2.85
CA ASN A 109 -12.97 -34.38 3.18
C ASN A 109 -11.82 -34.40 2.14
N GLU A 110 -11.43 -35.58 1.64
CA GLU A 110 -10.42 -35.72 0.60
C GLU A 110 -10.85 -35.00 -0.70
N LEU A 111 -12.09 -35.22 -1.13
CA LEU A 111 -12.65 -34.59 -2.34
C LEU A 111 -12.78 -33.06 -2.19
N ASP A 112 -13.25 -32.57 -1.04
CA ASP A 112 -13.35 -31.15 -0.75
C ASP A 112 -11.97 -30.47 -0.71
N THR A 113 -11.00 -31.15 -0.09
CA THR A 113 -9.62 -30.64 -0.02
C THR A 113 -8.98 -30.60 -1.42
N ALA A 114 -9.17 -31.64 -2.25
CA ALA A 114 -8.66 -31.65 -3.61
C ALA A 114 -9.27 -30.54 -4.47
N LEU A 115 -10.56 -30.28 -4.33
CA LEU A 115 -11.24 -29.17 -5.03
C LEU A 115 -10.69 -27.81 -4.61
N LYS A 116 -10.56 -27.56 -3.30
CA LYS A 116 -10.00 -26.32 -2.77
C LYS A 116 -8.56 -26.11 -3.21
N GLN A 117 -7.75 -27.17 -3.19
CA GLN A 117 -6.36 -27.09 -3.65
C GLN A 117 -6.27 -26.73 -5.14
N ALA A 118 -7.07 -27.36 -5.98
CA ALA A 118 -7.11 -27.06 -7.41
C ALA A 118 -7.62 -25.62 -7.67
N GLN A 119 -8.58 -25.15 -6.88
CA GLN A 119 -9.09 -23.77 -6.96
C GLN A 119 -8.01 -22.75 -6.61
N ASN A 120 -7.26 -22.99 -5.53
CA ASN A 120 -6.15 -22.12 -5.13
C ASN A 120 -5.03 -22.11 -6.19
N ASN A 121 -4.68 -23.25 -6.74
CA ASN A 121 -3.67 -23.36 -7.79
C ASN A 121 -4.08 -22.59 -9.05
N TYR A 122 -5.33 -22.69 -9.47
CA TYR A 122 -5.86 -21.91 -10.59
C TYR A 122 -5.84 -20.41 -10.31
N GLN A 123 -6.22 -19.99 -9.11
CA GLN A 123 -6.18 -18.59 -8.72
C GLN A 123 -4.75 -18.04 -8.74
N THR A 124 -3.79 -18.76 -8.18
CA THR A 124 -2.36 -18.38 -8.19
C THR A 124 -1.82 -18.27 -9.61
N ALA A 125 -2.08 -19.27 -10.47
CA ALA A 125 -1.67 -19.23 -11.86
C ALA A 125 -2.33 -18.07 -12.64
N SER A 126 -3.61 -17.78 -12.36
CA SER A 126 -4.34 -16.67 -12.98
C SER A 126 -3.78 -15.29 -12.58
N ILE A 127 -3.39 -15.13 -11.31
CA ILE A 127 -2.72 -13.91 -10.84
C ILE A 127 -1.38 -13.75 -11.55
N ALA A 128 -0.54 -14.79 -11.54
CA ALA A 128 0.76 -14.76 -12.21
C ALA A 128 0.65 -14.45 -13.71
N ASN A 129 -0.41 -14.88 -14.39
CA ASN A 129 -0.64 -14.54 -15.79
C ASN A 129 -1.07 -13.07 -15.99
N LYS A 130 -1.80 -12.48 -15.03
CA LYS A 130 -2.19 -11.06 -15.09
C LYS A 130 -1.01 -10.10 -14.92
N ASP A 131 0.05 -10.52 -14.23
CA ASP A 131 1.24 -9.70 -14.00
C ASP A 131 2.00 -9.39 -15.30
N PHE A 132 1.68 -10.07 -16.41
CA PHE A 132 2.20 -9.77 -17.75
C PHE A 132 1.36 -8.75 -18.53
N THR A 133 0.30 -8.23 -17.93
CA THR A 133 -0.48 -7.10 -18.42
C THR A 133 -0.26 -5.92 -17.49
N VAL A 134 0.41 -4.89 -17.98
CA VAL A 134 0.75 -3.71 -17.18
C VAL A 134 -0.26 -2.60 -17.42
N ASP A 135 -1.04 -2.31 -16.40
CA ASP A 135 -2.06 -1.25 -16.41
C ASP A 135 -1.61 -0.07 -15.54
N SER A 136 -2.00 1.15 -15.95
CA SER A 136 -1.74 2.35 -15.16
C SER A 136 -2.43 2.30 -13.80
N LYS A 137 -1.69 2.55 -12.72
CA LYS A 137 -2.25 2.64 -11.36
C LYS A 137 -2.81 4.03 -11.03
N ILE A 138 -2.50 5.03 -11.86
CA ILE A 138 -2.90 6.42 -11.65
C ILE A 138 -3.42 7.04 -12.97
N THR A 139 -4.23 8.09 -12.84
CA THR A 139 -4.51 8.99 -13.98
C THR A 139 -3.41 10.03 -14.04
N GLY A 140 -2.75 10.17 -15.19
CA GLY A 140 -1.60 11.03 -15.32
C GLY A 140 -1.08 11.16 -16.74
N LYS A 141 0.22 11.43 -16.85
CA LYS A 141 0.95 11.59 -18.12
C LYS A 141 2.16 10.65 -18.12
N VAL A 142 2.47 10.08 -19.28
CA VAL A 142 3.71 9.32 -19.52
C VAL A 142 4.86 10.31 -19.68
N TYR A 143 5.83 10.25 -18.78
CA TYR A 143 6.99 11.15 -18.79
C TYR A 143 8.23 10.54 -19.44
N ALA A 144 8.37 9.21 -19.38
CA ALA A 144 9.44 8.50 -20.05
C ALA A 144 9.03 7.07 -20.39
N LEU A 145 9.52 6.56 -21.50
CA LEU A 145 9.50 5.16 -21.90
C LEU A 145 10.93 4.65 -21.93
N TYR A 146 11.19 3.52 -21.30
CA TYR A 146 12.52 2.92 -21.23
C TYR A 146 12.67 1.68 -22.10
N LYS A 147 11.55 1.20 -22.67
CA LYS A 147 11.49 -0.01 -23.47
C LYS A 147 10.64 0.19 -24.71
N GLU A 148 11.14 -0.33 -25.81
CA GLU A 148 10.46 -0.35 -27.10
C GLU A 148 9.73 -1.68 -27.32
N PRO A 149 8.67 -1.71 -28.16
CA PRO A 149 8.02 -2.95 -28.54
C PRO A 149 9.00 -3.95 -29.18
N GLY A 150 9.00 -5.18 -28.66
CA GLY A 150 9.89 -6.27 -29.11
C GLY A 150 11.14 -6.45 -28.27
N GLU A 151 11.44 -5.57 -27.32
CA GLU A 151 12.56 -5.76 -26.40
C GLU A 151 12.25 -6.78 -25.31
N ILE A 152 13.31 -7.46 -24.86
CA ILE A 152 13.24 -8.37 -23.72
C ILE A 152 13.22 -7.56 -22.43
N VAL A 153 12.32 -7.92 -21.52
CA VAL A 153 12.16 -7.26 -20.22
C VAL A 153 12.23 -8.27 -19.07
N THR A 154 12.78 -7.84 -17.97
CA THR A 154 12.82 -8.59 -16.71
C THR A 154 12.03 -7.86 -15.63
N SER A 155 11.83 -8.49 -14.47
CA SER A 155 11.13 -7.88 -13.32
C SER A 155 11.88 -6.68 -12.69
N MET A 156 13.14 -6.46 -13.06
CA MET A 156 13.97 -5.35 -12.56
C MET A 156 14.01 -4.17 -13.53
N ASP A 157 13.55 -4.33 -14.78
CA ASP A 157 13.61 -3.27 -15.77
C ASP A 157 12.44 -2.29 -15.58
N PRO A 158 12.71 -0.99 -15.47
CA PRO A 158 11.68 0.02 -15.56
C PRO A 158 11.13 0.07 -17.00
N LEU A 159 9.82 0.10 -17.15
CA LEU A 159 9.17 0.19 -18.48
C LEU A 159 8.84 1.62 -18.85
N ALA A 160 8.24 2.37 -17.91
CA ALA A 160 7.84 3.76 -18.10
C ALA A 160 7.78 4.52 -16.79
N VAL A 161 7.83 5.85 -16.88
CA VAL A 161 7.53 6.75 -15.77
C VAL A 161 6.20 7.44 -16.02
N ILE A 162 5.25 7.25 -15.10
CA ILE A 162 3.94 7.91 -15.15
C ILE A 162 3.79 8.76 -13.89
N GLY A 163 3.38 10.01 -14.08
CA GLY A 163 3.17 10.95 -13.00
C GLY A 163 1.91 11.79 -13.17
N SER A 164 1.57 12.57 -12.15
CA SER A 164 0.43 13.49 -12.25
C SER A 164 0.67 14.54 -13.34
N ALA A 165 -0.33 14.75 -14.20
CA ALA A 165 -0.27 15.82 -15.19
C ALA A 165 -0.59 17.22 -14.61
N LYS A 166 -1.09 17.30 -13.38
CA LYS A 166 -1.62 18.55 -12.79
C LYS A 166 -0.94 18.95 -11.49
N ARG A 167 -0.40 18.01 -10.73
CA ARG A 167 0.24 18.28 -9.44
C ARG A 167 1.73 18.03 -9.54
N PHE A 168 2.49 19.09 -9.34
CA PHE A 168 3.94 19.05 -9.28
C PHE A 168 4.38 19.33 -7.86
N ILE A 169 5.38 18.63 -7.42
CA ILE A 169 6.01 18.79 -6.10
C ILE A 169 7.35 19.48 -6.34
N ILE A 170 7.62 20.49 -5.52
CA ILE A 170 8.89 21.17 -5.49
C ILE A 170 9.69 20.53 -4.38
N GLU A 171 10.83 19.97 -4.72
CA GLU A 171 11.75 19.39 -3.76
C GLU A 171 12.82 20.44 -3.39
N LEU A 172 12.88 20.77 -2.12
CA LEU A 172 13.80 21.74 -1.56
C LEU A 172 14.83 21.00 -0.69
N LEU A 173 16.08 21.38 -0.83
CA LEU A 173 17.16 20.93 0.03
C LEU A 173 17.47 22.05 1.03
N VAL A 174 17.13 21.84 2.28
CA VAL A 174 17.25 22.84 3.34
C VAL A 174 18.40 22.46 4.27
N ASP A 175 19.27 23.43 4.56
CA ASP A 175 20.40 23.23 5.46
C ASP A 175 19.95 22.89 6.89
N GLU A 176 20.78 22.15 7.60
CA GLU A 176 20.56 21.74 9.00
C GLU A 176 20.35 22.94 9.94
N VAL A 177 21.00 24.06 9.67
CA VAL A 177 20.89 25.27 10.50
C VAL A 177 19.50 25.92 10.38
N ASP A 178 18.84 25.78 9.21
CA ASP A 178 17.59 26.45 8.92
C ASP A 178 16.36 25.58 9.12
N ILE A 179 16.50 24.25 9.11
CA ILE A 179 15.35 23.33 9.19
C ILE A 179 14.50 23.54 10.44
N VAL A 180 15.10 23.91 11.56
CA VAL A 180 14.41 24.15 12.83
C VAL A 180 13.44 25.35 12.79
N ARG A 181 13.58 26.20 11.78
CA ARG A 181 12.74 27.40 11.56
C ARG A 181 11.60 27.13 10.59
N ILE A 182 11.60 25.96 9.94
CA ILE A 182 10.63 25.62 8.89
C ILE A 182 9.46 24.86 9.50
N SER A 183 8.27 25.23 9.08
CA SER A 183 7.02 24.60 9.52
C SER A 183 6.09 24.36 8.32
N LEU A 184 5.22 23.38 8.46
CA LEU A 184 4.20 23.08 7.45
C LEU A 184 3.30 24.30 7.21
N GLY A 185 2.97 24.55 5.96
CA GLY A 185 2.09 25.66 5.55
C GLY A 185 2.79 27.01 5.40
N GLN A 186 4.09 27.13 5.70
CA GLN A 186 4.83 28.38 5.43
C GLN A 186 4.81 28.71 3.95
N ASN A 187 4.68 29.99 3.66
CA ASN A 187 4.72 30.52 2.29
C ASN A 187 6.15 30.43 1.73
N ILE A 188 6.23 30.07 0.46
CA ILE A 188 7.48 30.08 -0.30
C ILE A 188 7.34 30.95 -1.54
N VAL A 189 8.44 31.54 -1.94
CA VAL A 189 8.62 32.31 -3.16
C VAL A 189 9.57 31.53 -4.06
N ILE A 190 9.13 31.17 -5.25
CA ILE A 190 9.82 30.23 -6.15
C ILE A 190 10.21 30.98 -7.41
N ASN A 191 11.48 30.88 -7.78
CA ASN A 191 12.04 31.31 -9.05
C ASN A 191 12.50 30.06 -9.82
N LEU A 192 11.84 29.77 -10.92
CA LEU A 192 12.27 28.68 -11.82
C LEU A 192 13.21 29.25 -12.90
N ASP A 193 14.33 28.59 -13.14
CA ASP A 193 15.33 29.02 -14.12
C ASP A 193 14.75 29.14 -15.54
N ALA A 194 13.81 28.24 -15.88
CA ALA A 194 13.11 28.26 -17.17
C ALA A 194 12.11 29.43 -17.31
N TYR A 195 11.77 30.14 -16.23
CA TYR A 195 10.79 31.22 -16.20
C TYR A 195 11.40 32.51 -15.67
N SER A 196 12.50 32.95 -16.29
CA SER A 196 13.23 34.16 -15.88
C SER A 196 12.30 35.37 -15.72
N GLY A 197 12.42 36.05 -14.59
CA GLY A 197 11.62 37.25 -14.26
C GLY A 197 10.19 36.95 -13.76
N GLN A 198 9.78 35.70 -13.64
CA GLN A 198 8.48 35.31 -13.06
C GLN A 198 8.67 34.67 -11.69
N VAL A 199 7.90 35.13 -10.75
CA VAL A 199 7.93 34.64 -9.38
C VAL A 199 6.63 33.88 -9.09
N PHE A 200 6.77 32.66 -8.62
CA PHE A 200 5.65 31.81 -8.24
C PHE A 200 5.54 31.72 -6.72
N LYS A 201 4.33 31.53 -6.23
CA LYS A 201 4.05 31.34 -4.81
C LYS A 201 3.66 29.91 -4.53
N GLY A 202 4.00 29.44 -3.35
CA GLY A 202 3.64 28.11 -2.91
C GLY A 202 3.70 27.99 -1.40
N LYS A 203 3.52 26.77 -0.92
CA LYS A 203 3.53 26.45 0.52
C LYS A 203 4.30 25.18 0.80
N VAL A 204 4.98 25.16 1.93
CA VAL A 204 5.59 23.95 2.48
C VAL A 204 4.50 22.93 2.76
N SER A 205 4.58 21.76 2.12
CA SER A 205 3.59 20.68 2.22
C SER A 205 4.07 19.51 3.07
N LYS A 206 5.38 19.26 3.10
CA LYS A 206 5.95 18.14 3.85
C LYS A 206 7.41 18.40 4.23
N ILE A 207 7.80 17.95 5.40
CA ILE A 207 9.19 18.00 5.90
C ILE A 207 9.59 16.57 6.21
N TYR A 208 10.69 16.11 5.62
CA TYR A 208 11.23 14.79 5.88
C TYR A 208 12.17 14.83 7.08
N PRO A 209 11.97 13.94 8.07
CA PRO A 209 12.74 14.00 9.32
C PRO A 209 14.17 13.45 9.19
N LYS A 210 14.50 12.78 8.07
CA LYS A 210 15.82 12.20 7.84
C LYS A 210 16.71 13.17 7.10
N LYS A 211 17.89 13.47 7.67
CA LYS A 211 18.94 14.25 7.03
C LYS A 211 19.66 13.43 5.98
N ASP A 212 19.97 14.02 4.85
CA ASP A 212 20.93 13.51 3.89
C ASP A 212 22.33 13.84 4.38
N GLU A 213 23.10 12.78 4.75
CA GLU A 213 24.44 12.93 5.33
C GLU A 213 25.48 13.42 4.31
N ARG A 214 25.25 13.21 3.01
CA ARG A 214 26.17 13.66 1.95
C ARG A 214 26.13 15.17 1.76
N ASN A 215 24.92 15.71 1.70
CA ASN A 215 24.69 17.14 1.39
C ASN A 215 24.47 17.96 2.68
N GLN A 216 24.37 17.32 3.84
CA GLN A 216 24.05 17.96 5.13
C GLN A 216 22.70 18.71 5.13
N THR A 217 21.74 18.23 4.28
CA THR A 217 20.45 18.89 4.07
C THR A 217 19.29 18.00 4.49
N PHE A 218 18.14 18.66 4.74
CA PHE A 218 16.86 18.01 4.89
C PHE A 218 16.01 18.23 3.65
N LYS A 219 15.34 17.20 3.20
CA LYS A 219 14.37 17.27 2.12
C LYS A 219 13.08 17.90 2.63
N VAL A 220 12.61 18.93 1.94
CA VAL A 220 11.33 19.60 2.19
C VAL A 220 10.55 19.60 0.89
N GLU A 221 9.28 19.25 0.91
CA GLU A 221 8.40 19.35 -0.24
C GLU A 221 7.51 20.58 -0.12
N ALA A 222 7.29 21.23 -1.23
CA ALA A 222 6.36 22.34 -1.36
C ALA A 222 5.45 22.16 -2.58
N ILE A 223 4.34 22.84 -2.58
CA ILE A 223 3.37 22.84 -3.67
C ILE A 223 3.13 24.28 -4.14
N PHE A 224 2.91 24.46 -5.43
CA PHE A 224 2.52 25.73 -6.00
C PHE A 224 1.10 26.12 -5.58
N ASP A 225 0.87 27.37 -5.26
CA ASP A 225 -0.50 27.93 -5.16
C ASP A 225 -1.13 28.01 -6.56
N ASN A 226 -0.37 28.52 -7.52
CA ASN A 226 -0.73 28.60 -8.94
C ASN A 226 0.49 28.20 -9.79
N PRO A 227 0.54 26.97 -10.31
CA PRO A 227 1.65 26.51 -11.14
C PRO A 227 1.65 27.21 -12.51
N PRO A 228 2.81 27.31 -13.18
CA PRO A 228 2.87 27.74 -14.56
C PRO A 228 2.04 26.83 -15.47
N LYS A 229 1.57 27.36 -16.61
CA LYS A 229 0.73 26.59 -17.56
C LYS A 229 1.46 25.37 -18.14
N VAL A 230 2.75 25.49 -18.35
CA VAL A 230 3.60 24.40 -18.85
C VAL A 230 4.67 24.15 -17.79
N LEU A 231 4.72 22.92 -17.28
CA LEU A 231 5.69 22.53 -16.27
C LEU A 231 6.17 21.12 -16.56
N TYR A 232 7.49 20.95 -16.58
CA TYR A 232 8.13 19.65 -16.78
C TYR A 232 8.82 19.20 -15.50
N PRO A 233 8.80 17.91 -15.17
CA PRO A 233 9.65 17.37 -14.11
C PRO A 233 11.13 17.61 -14.40
N GLY A 234 11.90 17.83 -13.34
CA GLY A 234 13.35 18.05 -13.46
C GLY A 234 13.77 19.49 -13.75
N LEU A 235 12.82 20.44 -13.81
CA LEU A 235 13.20 21.85 -13.85
C LEU A 235 13.83 22.26 -12.52
N SER A 236 14.90 23.04 -12.61
CA SER A 236 15.60 23.62 -11.47
C SER A 236 15.16 25.04 -11.19
N GLY A 237 15.46 25.50 -9.98
CA GLY A 237 15.16 26.86 -9.54
C GLY A 237 15.53 27.10 -8.10
N GLU A 238 15.29 28.30 -7.64
CA GLU A 238 15.51 28.72 -6.27
C GLU A 238 14.18 28.93 -5.56
N ALA A 239 14.12 28.61 -4.27
CA ALA A 239 12.96 28.90 -3.45
C ALA A 239 13.35 29.55 -2.12
N ASN A 240 12.66 30.62 -1.79
CA ASN A 240 12.85 31.34 -0.54
C ASN A 240 11.66 31.04 0.39
N ILE A 241 11.91 30.39 1.52
CA ILE A 241 10.90 30.09 2.53
C ILE A 241 10.75 31.29 3.45
N VAL A 242 9.51 31.77 3.61
CA VAL A 242 9.22 32.91 4.48
C VAL A 242 9.13 32.38 5.92
N ILE A 243 10.22 32.55 6.69
CA ILE A 243 10.31 32.09 8.07
C ILE A 243 9.61 33.03 9.06
N ALA A 244 9.52 34.34 8.77
CA ALA A 244 8.82 35.30 9.61
C ALA A 244 8.31 36.47 8.77
N GLN A 245 7.17 37.00 9.11
CA GLN A 245 6.60 38.20 8.50
C GLN A 245 5.91 39.02 9.56
N LYS A 246 6.27 40.32 9.62
CA LYS A 246 5.58 41.30 10.45
C LYS A 246 5.03 42.43 9.57
N LYS A 247 3.87 42.98 9.94
CA LYS A 247 3.23 44.10 9.24
C LYS A 247 3.24 45.33 10.15
N ASN A 248 3.26 46.51 9.52
CA ASN A 248 3.16 47.80 10.24
C ASN A 248 4.28 48.01 11.27
N ILE A 249 5.50 47.63 10.93
CA ILE A 249 6.68 47.81 11.77
C ILE A 249 7.53 48.97 11.25
N LEU A 250 8.28 49.63 12.17
CA LEU A 250 9.27 50.62 11.79
C LEU A 250 10.51 49.91 11.25
N THR A 251 10.92 50.23 10.04
CA THR A 251 12.11 49.67 9.40
C THR A 251 13.05 50.75 8.93
N ILE A 252 14.34 50.46 8.96
CA ILE A 252 15.40 51.34 8.40
C ILE A 252 16.26 50.50 7.44
N PRO A 253 16.83 51.14 6.41
CA PRO A 253 17.79 50.45 5.53
C PRO A 253 19.02 49.96 6.32
N LYS A 254 19.48 48.77 6.05
CA LYS A 254 20.63 48.16 6.72
C LYS A 254 21.90 49.02 6.61
N SER A 255 22.03 49.78 5.51
CA SER A 255 23.14 50.67 5.25
C SER A 255 23.21 51.89 6.18
N TYR A 256 22.19 52.13 7.03
CA TYR A 256 22.14 53.24 7.99
C TYR A 256 22.58 52.83 9.40
N ILE A 257 22.90 51.54 9.60
CA ILE A 257 23.30 51.02 10.91
C ILE A 257 24.83 51.04 11.02
N LEU A 258 25.28 51.59 12.12
CA LEU A 258 26.67 51.59 12.59
C LEU A 258 26.94 50.39 13.50
N PRO A 259 28.21 50.02 13.77
CA PRO A 259 28.54 49.03 14.78
C PRO A 259 27.83 49.34 16.11
N ASP A 260 27.59 48.28 16.91
CA ASP A 260 26.86 48.33 18.20
C ASP A 260 25.38 48.75 18.08
N ASN A 261 24.74 48.50 16.92
CA ASN A 261 23.34 48.83 16.65
C ASN A 261 23.02 50.34 16.89
N LYS A 262 23.93 51.22 16.45
CA LYS A 262 23.73 52.69 16.55
C LYS A 262 23.32 53.24 15.20
N VAL A 263 22.51 54.31 15.26
CA VAL A 263 22.04 55.07 14.09
C VAL A 263 22.35 56.57 14.31
N LYS A 264 22.81 57.24 13.26
CA LYS A 264 23.08 58.70 13.30
C LYS A 264 21.75 59.47 13.13
N THR A 265 21.43 60.28 14.11
CA THR A 265 20.23 61.17 14.12
C THR A 265 20.63 62.62 14.33
N ASP A 266 19.68 63.55 14.21
CA ASP A 266 19.88 64.99 14.50
C ASP A 266 20.42 65.25 15.93
N LYS A 267 20.10 64.33 16.86
CA LYS A 267 20.50 64.43 18.27
C LYS A 267 21.77 63.64 18.60
N GLY A 268 22.48 63.18 17.56
CA GLY A 268 23.68 62.38 17.72
C GLY A 268 23.43 60.86 17.47
N LEU A 269 24.34 60.01 17.99
CA LEU A 269 24.24 58.56 17.85
C LEU A 269 23.25 58.00 18.85
N VAL A 270 22.26 57.32 18.37
CA VAL A 270 21.22 56.64 19.17
C VAL A 270 21.38 55.16 19.04
N THR A 271 21.41 54.44 20.16
CA THR A 271 21.40 52.98 20.19
C THR A 271 19.98 52.47 19.98
N ILE A 272 19.79 51.56 19.08
CA ILE A 272 18.49 50.96 18.76
C ILE A 272 18.43 49.49 19.12
N THR A 273 17.24 49.00 19.45
CA THR A 273 16.99 47.56 19.55
C THR A 273 16.44 47.08 18.21
N ILE A 274 17.16 46.12 17.61
CA ILE A 274 16.81 45.58 16.32
C ILE A 274 15.94 44.31 16.47
N GLY A 275 15.05 44.08 15.52
CA GLY A 275 14.23 42.89 15.45
C GLY A 275 14.54 42.06 14.20
N LEU A 276 13.50 41.73 13.42
CA LEU A 276 13.66 41.00 12.16
C LEU A 276 14.49 41.84 11.16
N GLN A 277 15.29 41.13 10.39
CA GLN A 277 16.09 41.77 9.33
C GLN A 277 16.03 40.92 8.04
N ASN A 278 16.11 41.61 6.91
CA ASN A 278 16.32 40.99 5.60
C ASN A 278 17.59 41.56 4.96
N MET A 279 17.78 41.34 3.66
CA MET A 279 18.98 41.85 2.97
C MET A 279 19.07 43.38 2.95
N GLU A 280 17.94 44.09 2.90
CA GLU A 280 17.88 45.53 2.69
C GLU A 280 17.47 46.32 3.94
N TYR A 281 16.56 45.78 4.77
CA TYR A 281 15.92 46.46 5.88
C TYR A 281 16.07 45.73 7.20
N ILE A 282 16.06 46.50 8.27
CA ILE A 282 16.06 46.03 9.66
C ILE A 282 14.88 46.62 10.41
N GLU A 283 14.17 45.79 11.17
CA GLU A 283 13.13 46.23 12.10
C GLU A 283 13.75 46.96 13.30
N VAL A 284 13.19 48.12 13.64
CA VAL A 284 13.51 48.84 14.85
C VAL A 284 12.41 48.62 15.88
N ILE A 285 12.74 47.91 16.97
CA ILE A 285 11.82 47.65 18.07
C ILE A 285 11.71 48.86 19.01
N SER A 286 12.86 49.51 19.30
CA SER A 286 12.93 50.69 20.16
C SER A 286 14.15 51.55 19.83
N GLY A 287 14.14 52.79 20.28
CA GLY A 287 15.20 53.75 20.08
C GLY A 287 14.92 54.82 19.03
N LEU A 288 13.98 54.56 18.09
CA LEU A 288 13.55 55.56 17.10
C LEU A 288 12.03 55.65 17.07
N THR A 289 11.52 56.81 16.61
CA THR A 289 10.10 57.02 16.29
C THR A 289 9.93 57.25 14.79
N LYS A 290 8.68 57.28 14.30
CA LYS A 290 8.38 57.53 12.89
C LYS A 290 8.86 58.89 12.39
N ASP A 291 8.98 59.85 13.30
CA ASP A 291 9.36 61.22 13.01
C ASP A 291 10.87 61.51 13.23
N THR A 292 11.66 60.49 13.54
CA THR A 292 13.10 60.64 13.76
C THR A 292 13.83 60.63 12.41
N TYR A 293 14.54 61.70 12.11
CA TYR A 293 15.43 61.76 10.94
C TYR A 293 16.71 60.99 11.19
N ILE A 294 17.06 60.14 10.23
CA ILE A 294 18.28 59.31 10.27
C ILE A 294 19.19 59.65 9.09
N TYR A 295 20.49 59.59 9.32
CA TYR A 295 21.49 59.90 8.31
C TYR A 295 22.32 58.68 7.98
N LYS A 296 22.60 58.50 6.65
CA LYS A 296 23.51 57.47 6.20
C LYS A 296 24.91 57.74 6.73
N PRO A 297 25.60 56.78 7.35
CA PRO A 297 27.00 56.92 7.69
C PRO A 297 27.84 57.13 6.41
N GLU A 298 28.85 57.97 6.52
CA GLU A 298 29.86 58.13 5.46
C GLU A 298 30.76 56.95 5.35
#